data_3e0afa374d03b5b2570715cffc2efa54
#
_entry.id   3e0afa374d03b5b2570715cffc2efa54
#
_cell.length_a   1.000
_cell.length_b   1.000
_cell.length_c   1.000
_cell.angle_alpha   90.00
_cell.angle_beta   90.00
_cell.angle_gamma   90.00
#
_symmetry.space_group_name_H-M   'P 1'
#
loop_
_entity.id
_entity.type
_entity.pdbx_description
1 polymer ?
#
loop_
_entity_poly.entity_id
_entity_poly.type
_entity_poly.pdbx_seq_one_letter_code
_entity_poly.pdbx_strand_id
1 'polypeptide(L)'
;MVSADSNAQNDPEPEGFGSALIDEAARRDAALGDVDWAAVPDGAVRGTFDAPSGPLATLSMGTPGNPRVLLVPGATGSKEDFVLMLPELAAAGFFVLSYDIAGQYDSAAAGPENLSPPRTHYDYDLFTNDLIAMLDAEKGAAHVVGYSFAAIVAQLAFTRRPDKFRSLTLLSCPPEPGQCFRGVQRIGRFSGRASPRVGAALMIWGIRINVVHVPPNRIRFVKHRFRFTRRSSVRDIFGLMQHAPDLRAALAAASLPKFVAVGEHDLWPLALHRRFAQSIGARIAVYRGGHSPSETSPYQMSRDLIALYGSA
;
A
#
# COMPACT_ATOMS: atom_id res chain seq x y z
N MET A 1 26.53 -16.20 50.42
CA MET A 1 25.14 -16.69 50.35
C MET A 1 24.24 -15.50 50.33
N VAL A 2 23.83 -15.06 49.17
CA VAL A 2 22.69 -14.16 48.97
C VAL A 2 22.08 -14.60 47.64
N SER A 3 20.86 -15.15 47.69
CA SER A 3 20.10 -15.66 46.60
C SER A 3 19.50 -14.48 45.81
N ALA A 4 19.62 -14.54 44.48
CA ALA A 4 18.98 -13.61 43.55
C ALA A 4 17.67 -14.25 43.10
N ASP A 5 16.55 -13.68 43.53
CA ASP A 5 15.22 -13.99 43.02
C ASP A 5 15.05 -13.34 41.65
N SER A 6 14.88 -14.17 40.63
CA SER A 6 14.47 -13.78 39.28
C SER A 6 12.95 -13.73 39.23
N ASN A 7 12.39 -12.53 39.31
CA ASN A 7 10.98 -12.28 39.03
C ASN A 7 10.83 -11.94 37.53
N ALA A 8 10.58 -12.94 36.72
CA ALA A 8 10.12 -12.75 35.34
C ALA A 8 8.63 -12.42 35.40
N GLN A 9 8.28 -11.17 35.22
CA GLN A 9 6.90 -10.75 35.00
C GLN A 9 6.47 -11.24 33.62
N ASN A 10 5.55 -12.20 33.61
CA ASN A 10 4.77 -12.56 32.45
C ASN A 10 3.79 -11.43 32.15
N ASP A 11 4.05 -10.68 31.09
CA ASP A 11 3.04 -9.79 30.50
C ASP A 11 1.94 -10.67 29.91
N PRO A 12 0.65 -10.39 30.19
CA PRO A 12 -0.45 -11.14 29.61
C PRO A 12 -0.50 -10.90 28.09
N GLU A 13 -0.47 -11.96 27.31
CA GLU A 13 -0.82 -11.91 25.90
C GLU A 13 -2.23 -11.32 25.76
N PRO A 14 -2.48 -10.45 24.75
CA PRO A 14 -3.80 -9.90 24.52
C PRO A 14 -4.77 -11.03 24.13
N GLU A 15 -5.76 -11.25 24.97
CA GLU A 15 -6.81 -12.24 24.80
C GLU A 15 -7.52 -12.09 23.46
N GLY A 16 -7.70 -13.23 22.78
CA GLY A 16 -8.09 -13.37 21.39
C GLY A 16 -9.46 -12.82 21.03
N PHE A 17 -9.47 -12.03 20.01
CA PHE A 17 -10.67 -11.83 19.18
C PHE A 17 -10.87 -13.06 18.30
N GLY A 18 -11.97 -13.79 18.54
CA GLY A 18 -12.59 -14.74 17.62
C GLY A 18 -11.69 -15.80 16.96
N SER A 19 -11.19 -16.77 17.70
CA SER A 19 -10.36 -17.90 17.24
C SER A 19 -10.86 -18.59 15.95
N ALA A 20 -12.18 -18.72 15.74
CA ALA A 20 -12.77 -19.39 14.58
C ALA A 20 -12.70 -18.54 13.29
N LEU A 21 -12.87 -17.21 13.39
CA LEU A 21 -12.81 -16.30 12.23
C LEU A 21 -11.35 -16.06 11.77
N ILE A 22 -10.40 -16.08 12.70
CA ILE A 22 -8.96 -16.00 12.40
C ILE A 22 -8.54 -17.20 11.55
N ASP A 23 -9.04 -18.37 11.89
CA ASP A 23 -8.73 -19.61 11.20
C ASP A 23 -9.28 -19.65 9.77
N GLU A 24 -10.49 -19.11 9.50
CA GLU A 24 -11.09 -19.10 8.16
C GLU A 24 -10.34 -18.22 7.17
N ALA A 25 -10.02 -16.98 7.52
CA ALA A 25 -9.28 -16.06 6.63
C ALA A 25 -7.88 -16.61 6.33
N ALA A 26 -7.20 -17.17 7.34
CA ALA A 26 -5.88 -17.78 7.17
C ALA A 26 -5.93 -19.04 6.29
N ARG A 27 -6.99 -19.86 6.43
CA ARG A 27 -7.22 -21.03 5.56
C ARG A 27 -7.45 -20.62 4.11
N ARG A 28 -8.27 -19.57 3.88
CA ARG A 28 -8.53 -19.05 2.54
C ARG A 28 -7.26 -18.50 1.89
N ASP A 29 -6.43 -17.75 2.62
CA ASP A 29 -5.15 -17.26 2.14
C ASP A 29 -4.18 -18.42 1.80
N ALA A 30 -4.13 -19.44 2.63
CA ALA A 30 -3.29 -20.63 2.39
C ALA A 30 -3.76 -21.46 1.18
N ALA A 31 -5.04 -21.38 0.84
CA ALA A 31 -5.65 -22.08 -0.30
C ALA A 31 -5.60 -21.29 -1.61
N LEU A 32 -5.07 -20.05 -1.59
CA LEU A 32 -4.92 -19.22 -2.79
C LEU A 32 -4.05 -19.93 -3.84
N GLY A 33 -4.64 -20.18 -5.01
CA GLY A 33 -3.95 -20.70 -6.17
C GLY A 33 -3.37 -19.59 -7.05
N ASP A 34 -3.04 -19.96 -8.28
CA ASP A 34 -2.61 -18.98 -9.30
C ASP A 34 -3.83 -18.24 -9.87
N VAL A 35 -4.02 -17.01 -9.44
CA VAL A 35 -5.16 -16.14 -9.76
C VAL A 35 -4.97 -15.51 -11.14
N ASP A 36 -6.05 -15.33 -11.89
CA ASP A 36 -6.06 -14.45 -13.07
C ASP A 36 -6.17 -12.98 -12.61
N TRP A 37 -5.05 -12.30 -12.55
CA TRP A 37 -4.94 -10.90 -12.11
C TRP A 37 -5.53 -9.90 -13.09
N ALA A 38 -5.84 -10.29 -14.32
CA ALA A 38 -6.53 -9.45 -15.31
C ALA A 38 -8.05 -9.56 -15.21
N ALA A 39 -8.54 -10.58 -14.53
CA ALA A 39 -9.97 -10.77 -14.32
C ALA A 39 -10.52 -9.70 -13.35
N VAL A 40 -11.67 -9.17 -13.72
CA VAL A 40 -12.43 -8.24 -12.87
C VAL A 40 -13.40 -9.07 -12.03
N PRO A 41 -13.43 -8.93 -10.70
CA PRO A 41 -14.41 -9.61 -9.88
C PRO A 41 -15.84 -9.27 -10.31
N ASP A 42 -16.74 -10.22 -10.19
CA ASP A 42 -18.17 -10.01 -10.48
C ASP A 42 -18.71 -8.85 -9.62
N GLY A 43 -19.36 -7.89 -10.26
CA GLY A 43 -19.89 -6.69 -9.62
C GLY A 43 -18.87 -5.55 -9.45
N ALA A 44 -17.60 -5.73 -9.82
CA ALA A 44 -16.66 -4.63 -9.89
C ALA A 44 -16.77 -3.87 -11.21
N VAL A 45 -16.58 -2.55 -11.17
CA VAL A 45 -16.76 -1.62 -12.28
C VAL A 45 -15.44 -0.93 -12.60
N ARG A 46 -15.02 -1.02 -13.87
CA ARG A 46 -13.92 -0.22 -14.41
C ARG A 46 -14.42 1.18 -14.74
N GLY A 47 -13.60 2.20 -14.45
CA GLY A 47 -13.92 3.58 -14.72
C GLY A 47 -12.68 4.42 -14.95
N THR A 48 -12.89 5.72 -15.04
CA THR A 48 -11.83 6.72 -15.15
C THR A 48 -12.19 7.90 -14.24
N PHE A 49 -11.20 8.46 -13.59
CA PHE A 49 -11.30 9.67 -12.78
C PHE A 49 -10.41 10.76 -13.38
N ASP A 50 -10.96 11.93 -13.62
CA ASP A 50 -10.22 13.09 -14.13
C ASP A 50 -9.49 13.79 -12.98
N ALA A 51 -8.23 13.40 -12.75
CA ALA A 51 -7.36 13.98 -11.74
C ALA A 51 -6.57 15.19 -12.28
N PRO A 52 -5.93 15.99 -11.41
CA PRO A 52 -5.06 17.10 -11.85
C PRO A 52 -3.96 16.66 -12.82
N SER A 53 -3.43 15.46 -12.68
CA SER A 53 -2.40 14.93 -13.59
C SER A 53 -2.97 14.34 -14.89
N GLY A 54 -4.29 14.26 -15.04
CA GLY A 54 -4.99 13.64 -16.17
C GLY A 54 -5.83 12.42 -15.77
N PRO A 55 -6.30 11.62 -16.76
CA PRO A 55 -7.21 10.51 -16.50
C PRO A 55 -6.52 9.36 -15.75
N LEU A 56 -7.10 8.99 -14.60
CA LEU A 56 -6.67 7.84 -13.79
C LEU A 56 -7.67 6.69 -13.98
N ALA A 57 -7.19 5.55 -14.39
CA ALA A 57 -8.00 4.33 -14.52
C ALA A 57 -8.36 3.80 -13.12
N THR A 58 -9.64 3.49 -12.92
CA THR A 58 -10.18 3.05 -11.63
C THR A 58 -10.81 1.66 -11.72
N LEU A 59 -10.90 1.01 -10.57
CA LEU A 59 -11.69 -0.20 -10.34
C LEU A 59 -12.45 -0.02 -9.03
N SER A 60 -13.77 -0.09 -9.08
CA SER A 60 -14.61 0.10 -7.89
C SER A 60 -15.55 -1.07 -7.67
N MET A 61 -15.97 -1.28 -6.42
CA MET A 61 -16.94 -2.29 -6.04
C MET A 61 -17.72 -1.86 -4.79
N GLY A 62 -18.96 -2.31 -4.67
CA GLY A 62 -19.86 -1.95 -3.57
C GLY A 62 -20.86 -0.88 -3.98
N THR A 63 -21.68 -0.43 -3.03
CA THR A 63 -22.76 0.52 -3.29
C THR A 63 -22.26 1.96 -3.12
N PRO A 64 -22.38 2.83 -4.15
CA PRO A 64 -22.10 4.25 -4.00
C PRO A 64 -22.89 4.86 -2.85
N GLY A 65 -22.26 5.73 -2.07
CA GLY A 65 -22.86 6.33 -0.86
C GLY A 65 -22.53 5.58 0.45
N ASN A 66 -22.07 4.34 0.37
CA ASN A 66 -21.53 3.63 1.53
C ASN A 66 -20.19 4.26 2.00
N PRO A 67 -19.75 3.99 3.24
CA PRO A 67 -18.42 4.40 3.70
C PRO A 67 -17.33 3.99 2.71
N ARG A 68 -16.44 4.94 2.35
CA ARG A 68 -15.47 4.74 1.29
C ARG A 68 -14.17 4.14 1.79
N VAL A 69 -13.61 3.25 0.97
CA VAL A 69 -12.23 2.74 1.12
C VAL A 69 -11.46 3.02 -0.17
N LEU A 70 -10.37 3.80 -0.09
CA LEU A 70 -9.45 4.04 -1.20
C LEU A 70 -8.21 3.17 -1.03
N LEU A 71 -7.91 2.37 -2.06
CA LEU A 71 -6.76 1.47 -2.14
C LEU A 71 -5.78 2.01 -3.18
N VAL A 72 -4.62 2.49 -2.73
CA VAL A 72 -3.63 3.15 -3.60
C VAL A 72 -2.41 2.27 -3.79
N PRO A 73 -2.15 1.78 -5.02
CA PRO A 73 -1.06 0.87 -5.31
C PRO A 73 0.31 1.54 -5.22
N GLY A 74 1.33 0.73 -4.99
CA GLY A 74 2.72 1.17 -4.90
C GLY A 74 3.36 1.50 -6.25
N ALA A 75 4.66 1.79 -6.21
CA ALA A 75 5.47 1.96 -7.41
C ALA A 75 5.35 0.73 -8.31
N THR A 76 5.07 0.95 -9.59
CA THR A 76 4.87 -0.11 -10.59
C THR A 76 3.68 -1.04 -10.32
N GLY A 77 2.85 -0.68 -9.33
CA GLY A 77 1.59 -1.33 -9.02
C GLY A 77 0.48 -0.95 -9.98
N SER A 78 -0.69 -1.50 -9.74
CA SER A 78 -1.93 -1.12 -10.41
C SER A 78 -3.13 -1.42 -9.52
N LYS A 79 -4.30 -0.91 -9.90
CA LYS A 79 -5.57 -1.14 -9.20
C LYS A 79 -5.86 -2.62 -8.94
N GLU A 80 -5.32 -3.49 -9.77
CA GLU A 80 -5.48 -4.95 -9.66
C GLU A 80 -4.66 -5.56 -8.51
N ASP A 81 -3.73 -4.83 -7.90
CA ASP A 81 -2.98 -5.32 -6.71
C ASP A 81 -3.91 -5.58 -5.51
N PHE A 82 -5.16 -5.08 -5.57
CA PHE A 82 -6.18 -5.23 -4.53
C PHE A 82 -7.41 -6.05 -4.97
N VAL A 83 -7.36 -6.67 -6.14
CA VAL A 83 -8.52 -7.34 -6.76
C VAL A 83 -9.15 -8.40 -5.87
N LEU A 84 -8.37 -9.07 -5.02
CA LEU A 84 -8.84 -10.07 -4.07
C LEU A 84 -9.49 -9.46 -2.81
N MET A 85 -9.20 -8.20 -2.52
CA MET A 85 -9.74 -7.49 -1.35
C MET A 85 -11.05 -6.75 -1.66
N LEU A 86 -11.28 -6.38 -2.92
CA LEU A 86 -12.48 -5.64 -3.31
C LEU A 86 -13.79 -6.36 -2.90
N PRO A 87 -13.98 -7.66 -3.21
CA PRO A 87 -15.20 -8.37 -2.83
C PRO A 87 -15.41 -8.44 -1.31
N GLU A 88 -14.34 -8.67 -0.56
CA GLU A 88 -14.41 -8.80 0.90
C GLU A 88 -14.86 -7.49 1.57
N LEU A 89 -14.25 -6.38 1.15
CA LEU A 89 -14.59 -5.05 1.69
C LEU A 89 -15.97 -4.59 1.22
N ALA A 90 -16.34 -4.87 -0.03
CA ALA A 90 -17.67 -4.54 -0.55
C ALA A 90 -18.78 -5.34 0.15
N ALA A 91 -18.57 -6.63 0.41
CA ALA A 91 -19.47 -7.49 1.16
C ALA A 91 -19.65 -7.03 2.62
N ALA A 92 -18.63 -6.37 3.19
CA ALA A 92 -18.70 -5.75 4.52
C ALA A 92 -19.41 -4.38 4.53
N GLY A 93 -19.96 -3.95 3.39
CA GLY A 93 -20.76 -2.73 3.28
C GLY A 93 -19.97 -1.47 2.93
N PHE A 94 -18.78 -1.59 2.39
CA PHE A 94 -17.97 -0.43 1.93
C PHE A 94 -18.13 -0.19 0.42
N PHE A 95 -17.98 1.07 0.02
CA PHE A 95 -17.69 1.42 -1.38
C PHE A 95 -16.18 1.48 -1.55
N VAL A 96 -15.63 0.53 -2.27
CA VAL A 96 -14.19 0.34 -2.43
C VAL A 96 -13.75 0.85 -3.78
N LEU A 97 -12.71 1.67 -3.80
CA LEU A 97 -12.11 2.23 -5.02
C LEU A 97 -10.61 2.01 -5.02
N SER A 98 -10.09 1.41 -6.07
CA SER A 98 -8.66 1.37 -6.38
C SER A 98 -8.40 2.07 -7.70
N TYR A 99 -7.20 2.64 -7.90
CA TYR A 99 -6.84 3.32 -9.14
C TYR A 99 -5.35 3.17 -9.46
N ASP A 100 -5.00 3.29 -10.74
CA ASP A 100 -3.60 3.35 -11.15
C ASP A 100 -3.07 4.76 -10.93
N ILE A 101 -1.95 4.91 -10.23
CA ILE A 101 -1.33 6.23 -10.06
C ILE A 101 -0.76 6.75 -11.37
N ALA A 102 -0.59 8.07 -11.49
CA ALA A 102 -0.17 8.74 -12.72
C ALA A 102 1.08 8.13 -13.37
N GLY A 103 0.99 7.90 -14.67
CA GLY A 103 2.06 7.31 -15.47
C GLY A 103 2.22 5.79 -15.33
N GLN A 104 1.35 5.14 -14.54
CA GLN A 104 1.38 3.69 -14.35
C GLN A 104 0.26 3.02 -15.14
N TYR A 105 0.55 1.87 -15.76
CA TYR A 105 -0.37 0.97 -16.45
C TYR A 105 -1.44 1.71 -17.28
N ASP A 106 -2.75 1.54 -16.96
CA ASP A 106 -3.86 2.16 -17.70
C ASP A 106 -3.97 3.68 -17.48
N SER A 107 -3.25 4.24 -16.47
CA SER A 107 -3.10 5.69 -16.25
C SER A 107 -1.86 6.27 -16.91
N ALA A 108 -1.33 5.63 -17.95
CA ALA A 108 -0.14 6.11 -18.66
C ALA A 108 -0.34 7.50 -19.31
N ALA A 109 -1.56 7.92 -19.59
CA ALA A 109 -1.86 9.25 -20.11
C ALA A 109 -1.76 10.36 -19.05
N ALA A 110 -1.85 10.03 -17.77
CA ALA A 110 -1.69 10.97 -16.67
C ALA A 110 -0.22 11.26 -16.39
N GLY A 111 0.14 12.53 -16.24
CA GLY A 111 1.53 12.92 -16.03
C GLY A 111 1.73 14.40 -15.75
N PRO A 112 2.98 14.80 -15.46
CA PRO A 112 3.32 16.16 -15.07
C PRO A 112 3.05 17.19 -16.18
N GLU A 113 3.03 16.78 -17.44
CA GLU A 113 2.70 17.64 -18.59
C GLU A 113 1.26 18.14 -18.60
N ASN A 114 0.35 17.44 -17.91
CA ASN A 114 -1.07 17.82 -17.82
C ASN A 114 -1.37 18.81 -16.70
N LEU A 115 -0.40 19.07 -15.81
CA LEU A 115 -0.57 20.03 -14.71
C LEU A 115 -0.63 21.48 -15.22
N SER A 116 -1.17 22.37 -14.41
CA SER A 116 -1.20 23.80 -14.69
C SER A 116 -0.46 24.58 -13.60
N PRO A 117 0.73 25.14 -13.87
CA PRO A 117 1.50 25.03 -15.11
C PRO A 117 2.08 23.61 -15.34
N PRO A 118 2.34 23.23 -16.60
CA PRO A 118 2.95 21.93 -16.91
C PRO A 118 4.32 21.74 -16.25
N ARG A 119 4.61 20.50 -15.83
CA ARG A 119 5.90 20.08 -15.24
C ARG A 119 6.56 19.01 -16.09
N THR A 120 7.85 18.76 -15.86
CA THR A 120 8.63 17.77 -16.63
C THR A 120 8.89 16.49 -15.86
N HIS A 121 8.71 16.51 -14.53
CA HIS A 121 8.99 15.39 -13.64
C HIS A 121 7.79 15.09 -12.74
N TYR A 122 7.64 13.81 -12.41
CA TYR A 122 6.73 13.37 -11.37
C TYR A 122 7.32 13.74 -10.01
N ASP A 123 6.55 14.38 -9.16
CA ASP A 123 6.91 14.74 -7.79
C ASP A 123 5.84 14.29 -6.78
N TYR A 124 6.14 14.41 -5.48
CA TYR A 124 5.17 14.06 -4.43
C TYR A 124 3.88 14.86 -4.53
N ASP A 125 3.96 16.13 -4.95
CA ASP A 125 2.78 17.01 -5.06
C ASP A 125 1.81 16.50 -6.11
N LEU A 126 2.29 16.04 -7.26
CA LEU A 126 1.46 15.45 -8.30
C LEU A 126 0.61 14.30 -7.74
N PHE A 127 1.27 13.28 -7.17
CA PHE A 127 0.56 12.11 -6.65
C PHE A 127 -0.33 12.44 -5.45
N THR A 128 0.09 13.38 -4.59
CA THR A 128 -0.66 13.81 -3.42
C THR A 128 -1.91 14.58 -3.83
N ASN A 129 -1.80 15.48 -4.82
CA ASN A 129 -2.93 16.24 -5.31
C ASN A 129 -3.96 15.36 -6.05
N ASP A 130 -3.51 14.35 -6.78
CA ASP A 130 -4.40 13.36 -7.40
C ASP A 130 -5.20 12.60 -6.33
N LEU A 131 -4.54 12.13 -5.27
CA LEU A 131 -5.22 11.46 -4.16
C LEU A 131 -6.20 12.39 -3.43
N ILE A 132 -5.82 13.63 -3.18
CA ILE A 132 -6.70 14.64 -2.56
C ILE A 132 -7.91 14.92 -3.46
N ALA A 133 -7.72 15.10 -4.78
CA ALA A 133 -8.81 15.30 -5.71
C ALA A 133 -9.81 14.12 -5.67
N MET A 134 -9.31 12.89 -5.61
CA MET A 134 -10.15 11.70 -5.49
C MET A 134 -10.89 11.63 -4.14
N LEU A 135 -10.27 12.09 -3.06
CA LEU A 135 -10.91 12.21 -1.75
C LEU A 135 -11.98 13.31 -1.73
N ASP A 136 -11.74 14.40 -2.45
CA ASP A 136 -12.66 15.54 -2.55
C ASP A 136 -13.84 15.31 -3.50
N ALA A 137 -13.74 14.35 -4.43
CA ALA A 137 -14.79 14.05 -5.41
C ALA A 137 -16.12 13.67 -4.77
N GLU A 138 -16.09 13.16 -3.55
CA GLU A 138 -17.31 12.82 -2.81
C GLU A 138 -17.29 13.41 -1.39
N LYS A 139 -18.48 13.55 -0.82
CA LYS A 139 -18.66 14.08 0.54
C LYS A 139 -18.16 13.08 1.59
N GLY A 140 -17.63 13.60 2.69
CA GLY A 140 -17.18 12.83 3.83
C GLY A 140 -15.75 12.32 3.70
N ALA A 141 -15.27 11.75 4.81
CA ALA A 141 -13.95 11.17 4.92
C ALA A 141 -13.94 9.70 4.44
N ALA A 142 -12.77 9.20 4.06
CA ALA A 142 -12.56 7.83 3.60
C ALA A 142 -11.51 7.10 4.45
N HIS A 143 -11.58 5.78 4.45
CA HIS A 143 -10.48 4.93 4.88
C HIS A 143 -9.47 4.85 3.72
N VAL A 144 -8.20 5.12 3.98
CA VAL A 144 -7.17 5.14 2.93
C VAL A 144 -6.11 4.09 3.23
N VAL A 145 -5.85 3.25 2.24
CA VAL A 145 -4.76 2.26 2.25
C VAL A 145 -3.73 2.69 1.20
N GLY A 146 -2.55 3.10 1.65
CA GLY A 146 -1.43 3.37 0.77
C GLY A 146 -0.42 2.23 0.80
N TYR A 147 -0.06 1.69 -0.37
CA TYR A 147 0.89 0.59 -0.49
C TYR A 147 2.27 1.09 -0.91
N SER A 148 3.31 0.74 -0.16
CA SER A 148 4.71 1.02 -0.47
C SER A 148 4.96 2.52 -0.73
N PHE A 149 5.32 2.95 -1.93
CA PHE A 149 5.45 4.35 -2.31
C PHE A 149 4.18 5.17 -2.00
N ALA A 150 3.02 4.62 -2.33
CA ALA A 150 1.75 5.31 -2.08
C ALA A 150 1.42 5.45 -0.59
N ALA A 151 2.06 4.69 0.30
CA ALA A 151 1.96 4.93 1.73
C ALA A 151 2.61 6.27 2.13
N ILE A 152 3.69 6.71 1.47
CA ILE A 152 4.27 8.04 1.65
C ILE A 152 3.32 9.12 1.12
N VAL A 153 2.75 8.90 -0.07
CA VAL A 153 1.75 9.80 -0.68
C VAL A 153 0.52 9.95 0.23
N ALA A 154 0.00 8.86 0.79
CA ALA A 154 -1.15 8.89 1.70
C ALA A 154 -0.84 9.65 3.00
N GLN A 155 0.36 9.52 3.55
CA GLN A 155 0.81 10.32 4.70
C GLN A 155 0.86 11.81 4.35
N LEU A 156 1.39 12.19 3.18
CA LEU A 156 1.41 13.58 2.71
C LEU A 156 0.00 14.13 2.49
N ALA A 157 -0.89 13.36 1.87
CA ALA A 157 -2.28 13.75 1.68
C ALA A 157 -2.99 13.95 3.03
N PHE A 158 -2.76 13.04 3.99
CA PHE A 158 -3.28 13.18 5.34
C PHE A 158 -2.80 14.47 6.03
N THR A 159 -1.52 14.81 5.95
CA THR A 159 -1.00 16.05 6.58
C THR A 159 -1.60 17.33 5.97
N ARG A 160 -2.04 17.28 4.71
CA ARG A 160 -2.69 18.43 4.02
C ARG A 160 -4.20 18.47 4.23
N ARG A 161 -4.86 17.33 4.29
CA ARG A 161 -6.31 17.17 4.38
C ARG A 161 -6.70 16.09 5.39
N PRO A 162 -6.39 16.30 6.68
CA PRO A 162 -6.75 15.33 7.74
C PRO A 162 -8.27 15.12 7.85
N ASP A 163 -9.07 16.11 7.48
CA ASP A 163 -10.53 16.08 7.43
C ASP A 163 -11.10 15.03 6.48
N LYS A 164 -10.29 14.56 5.52
CA LYS A 164 -10.71 13.57 4.50
C LYS A 164 -10.37 12.14 4.87
N PHE A 165 -9.81 11.90 6.04
CA PHE A 165 -9.37 10.57 6.47
C PHE A 165 -10.15 10.08 7.69
N ARG A 166 -10.78 8.91 7.57
CA ARG A 166 -11.34 8.16 8.70
C ARG A 166 -10.29 7.26 9.36
N SER A 167 -9.44 6.64 8.56
CA SER A 167 -8.29 5.88 9.02
C SER A 167 -7.18 5.91 7.97
N LEU A 168 -5.96 5.65 8.39
CA LEU A 168 -4.79 5.54 7.51
C LEU A 168 -4.10 4.19 7.70
N THR A 169 -4.09 3.40 6.63
CA THR A 169 -3.36 2.13 6.59
C THR A 169 -2.12 2.26 5.71
N LEU A 170 -0.97 1.89 6.26
CA LEU A 170 0.34 1.94 5.65
C LEU A 170 0.79 0.51 5.35
N LEU A 171 0.48 0.05 4.13
CA LEU A 171 0.80 -1.31 3.67
C LEU A 171 2.24 -1.34 3.16
N SER A 172 3.09 -2.15 3.77
CA SER A 172 4.52 -2.31 3.41
C SER A 172 5.22 -0.97 3.15
N CYS A 173 4.90 0.02 4.00
CA CYS A 173 5.44 1.37 3.92
C CYS A 173 6.95 1.35 4.21
N PRO A 174 7.79 2.10 3.46
CA PRO A 174 9.16 2.36 3.88
C PRO A 174 9.20 2.89 5.31
N PRO A 175 9.88 2.20 6.26
CA PRO A 175 9.78 2.53 7.69
C PRO A 175 10.68 3.69 8.12
N GLU A 176 11.63 4.09 7.28
CA GLU A 176 12.60 5.13 7.58
C GLU A 176 12.49 6.29 6.58
N PRO A 177 12.55 7.55 7.03
CA PRO A 177 12.57 8.71 6.15
C PRO A 177 13.91 8.86 5.41
N GLY A 178 13.95 9.74 4.43
CA GLY A 178 15.14 10.00 3.62
C GLY A 178 15.37 8.89 2.61
N GLN A 179 16.52 8.20 2.67
CA GLN A 179 16.86 7.15 1.71
C GLN A 179 16.15 5.82 2.08
N CYS A 180 14.96 5.59 1.50
CA CYS A 180 14.13 4.42 1.78
C CYS A 180 14.81 3.07 1.50
N PHE A 181 15.79 3.01 0.59
CA PHE A 181 16.46 1.76 0.22
C PHE A 181 17.59 1.36 1.18
N ARG A 182 17.88 2.19 2.21
CA ARG A 182 18.80 1.80 3.29
C ARG A 182 18.17 0.67 4.09
N GLY A 183 18.93 -0.40 4.31
CA GLY A 183 18.47 -1.55 5.11
C GLY A 183 17.64 -2.57 4.34
N VAL A 184 17.39 -2.39 3.04
CA VAL A 184 16.76 -3.43 2.20
C VAL A 184 17.65 -4.66 2.14
N GLN A 185 17.21 -5.76 2.76
CA GLN A 185 18.04 -6.95 2.95
C GLN A 185 18.20 -7.81 1.71
N ARG A 186 17.26 -7.77 0.76
CA ARG A 186 17.20 -8.69 -0.38
C ARG A 186 17.82 -8.17 -1.68
N ILE A 187 18.22 -6.90 -1.76
CA ILE A 187 18.82 -6.32 -2.96
C ILE A 187 20.36 -6.18 -2.82
N GLY A 188 20.95 -6.73 -1.76
CA GLY A 188 22.39 -6.69 -1.49
C GLY A 188 22.90 -5.35 -0.96
N ARG A 189 24.13 -5.35 -0.43
CA ARG A 189 24.78 -4.20 0.26
C ARG A 189 24.98 -2.95 -0.62
N PHE A 190 24.69 -3.02 -1.91
CA PHE A 190 24.94 -1.94 -2.88
C PHE A 190 23.73 -1.05 -3.17
N SER A 191 22.52 -1.42 -2.75
CA SER A 191 21.28 -0.71 -3.12
C SER A 191 21.18 0.72 -2.56
N GLY A 192 21.76 1.00 -1.41
CA GLY A 192 21.71 2.32 -0.77
C GLY A 192 22.51 3.42 -1.48
N ARG A 193 23.36 3.06 -2.45
CA ARG A 193 24.15 4.00 -3.29
C ARG A 193 23.78 3.94 -4.76
N ALA A 194 22.86 3.07 -5.15
CA ALA A 194 22.45 2.94 -6.54
C ALA A 194 21.67 4.19 -6.99
N SER A 195 21.92 4.63 -8.22
CA SER A 195 21.11 5.69 -8.82
C SER A 195 19.67 5.20 -9.02
N PRO A 196 18.65 6.10 -9.10
CA PRO A 196 17.25 5.71 -9.36
C PRO A 196 17.08 4.84 -10.61
N ARG A 197 17.92 5.08 -11.63
CA ARG A 197 17.95 4.26 -12.87
C ARG A 197 18.38 2.82 -12.60
N VAL A 198 19.40 2.64 -11.76
CA VAL A 198 19.92 1.31 -11.38
C VAL A 198 18.91 0.58 -10.49
N GLY A 199 18.28 1.28 -9.54
CA GLY A 199 17.22 0.69 -8.70
C GLY A 199 16.03 0.20 -9.53
N ALA A 200 15.53 1.01 -10.46
CA ALA A 200 14.47 0.62 -11.39
C ALA A 200 14.90 -0.54 -12.29
N ALA A 201 16.15 -0.52 -12.81
CA ALA A 201 16.67 -1.60 -13.65
C ALA A 201 16.78 -2.92 -12.89
N LEU A 202 17.26 -2.92 -11.64
CA LEU A 202 17.37 -4.10 -10.79
C LEU A 202 15.98 -4.68 -10.45
N MET A 203 15.00 -3.82 -10.20
CA MET A 203 13.63 -4.27 -9.95
C MET A 203 13.03 -4.92 -11.20
N ILE A 204 13.16 -4.29 -12.36
CA ILE A 204 12.69 -4.84 -13.65
C ILE A 204 13.39 -6.17 -13.95
N TRP A 205 14.69 -6.27 -13.69
CA TRP A 205 15.47 -7.50 -13.84
C TRP A 205 14.95 -8.59 -12.89
N GLY A 206 14.75 -8.25 -11.59
CA GLY A 206 14.21 -9.18 -10.59
C GLY A 206 12.83 -9.74 -10.97
N ILE A 207 11.96 -8.88 -11.54
CA ILE A 207 10.65 -9.28 -12.07
C ILE A 207 10.82 -10.21 -13.29
N ARG A 208 11.72 -9.86 -14.23
CA ARG A 208 11.94 -10.65 -15.45
C ARG A 208 12.39 -12.07 -15.18
N ILE A 209 13.29 -12.26 -14.21
CA ILE A 209 13.83 -13.57 -13.83
C ILE A 209 13.03 -14.26 -12.72
N ASN A 210 11.97 -13.63 -12.24
CA ASN A 210 11.09 -14.15 -11.19
C ASN A 210 11.83 -14.63 -9.94
N VAL A 211 12.74 -13.81 -9.41
CA VAL A 211 13.59 -14.14 -8.25
C VAL A 211 12.78 -14.58 -7.02
N VAL A 212 11.57 -14.03 -6.86
CA VAL A 212 10.69 -14.33 -5.70
C VAL A 212 9.75 -15.49 -5.97
N HIS A 213 9.82 -16.12 -7.13
CA HIS A 213 8.99 -17.28 -7.52
C HIS A 213 7.50 -17.05 -7.35
N VAL A 214 6.99 -15.88 -7.81
CA VAL A 214 5.56 -15.59 -7.84
C VAL A 214 4.83 -16.50 -8.84
N PRO A 215 3.51 -16.75 -8.64
CA PRO A 215 2.73 -17.58 -9.55
C PRO A 215 2.79 -17.13 -11.01
N PRO A 216 2.68 -18.05 -11.99
CA PRO A 216 2.81 -17.75 -13.42
C PRO A 216 1.89 -16.64 -13.93
N ASN A 217 0.61 -16.62 -13.52
CA ASN A 217 -0.33 -15.60 -13.95
C ASN A 217 0.05 -14.23 -13.39
N ARG A 218 0.54 -14.17 -12.13
CA ARG A 218 1.01 -12.90 -11.54
C ARG A 218 2.19 -12.34 -12.31
N ILE A 219 3.21 -13.15 -12.62
CA ILE A 219 4.37 -12.68 -13.39
C ILE A 219 4.00 -12.27 -14.81
N ARG A 220 3.04 -12.97 -15.44
CA ARG A 220 2.51 -12.61 -16.76
C ARG A 220 1.83 -11.25 -16.71
N PHE A 221 0.96 -11.02 -15.74
CA PHE A 221 0.26 -9.76 -15.54
C PHE A 221 1.24 -8.61 -15.26
N VAL A 222 2.19 -8.79 -14.34
CA VAL A 222 3.21 -7.78 -14.03
C VAL A 222 4.04 -7.41 -15.28
N LYS A 223 4.47 -8.40 -16.08
CA LYS A 223 5.18 -8.16 -17.34
C LYS A 223 4.32 -7.42 -18.36
N HIS A 224 3.01 -7.71 -18.39
CA HIS A 224 2.05 -7.01 -19.26
C HIS A 224 1.94 -5.54 -18.88
N ARG A 225 1.60 -5.22 -17.63
CA ARG A 225 1.42 -3.83 -17.16
C ARG A 225 2.66 -2.97 -17.33
N PHE A 226 3.88 -3.55 -17.19
CA PHE A 226 5.14 -2.83 -17.41
C PHE A 226 5.32 -2.32 -18.84
N ARG A 227 4.64 -2.90 -19.83
CA ARG A 227 4.70 -2.43 -21.23
C ARG A 227 4.04 -1.06 -21.37
N PHE A 228 3.04 -0.77 -20.56
CA PHE A 228 2.25 0.46 -20.61
C PHE A 228 2.68 1.48 -19.55
N THR A 229 3.43 1.06 -18.55
CA THR A 229 3.94 1.95 -17.49
C THR A 229 5.05 2.86 -18.03
N ARG A 230 4.93 4.16 -17.81
CA ARG A 230 5.93 5.16 -18.23
C ARG A 230 7.24 4.98 -17.47
N ARG A 231 8.36 4.84 -18.18
CA ARG A 231 9.68 4.73 -17.58
C ARG A 231 10.10 5.98 -16.78
N SER A 232 9.61 7.17 -17.21
CA SER A 232 9.83 8.43 -16.48
C SER A 232 9.16 8.39 -15.10
N SER A 233 7.90 7.93 -15.02
CA SER A 233 7.18 7.78 -13.75
C SER A 233 7.94 6.84 -12.79
N VAL A 234 8.33 5.67 -13.26
CA VAL A 234 9.12 4.71 -12.46
C VAL A 234 10.42 5.33 -11.96
N ARG A 235 11.20 5.96 -12.86
CA ARG A 235 12.47 6.59 -12.51
C ARG A 235 12.31 7.68 -11.45
N ASP A 236 11.32 8.56 -11.65
CA ASP A 236 11.10 9.70 -10.77
C ASP A 236 10.57 9.24 -9.40
N ILE A 237 9.65 8.26 -9.34
CA ILE A 237 9.21 7.63 -8.08
C ILE A 237 10.39 7.05 -7.28
N PHE A 238 11.29 6.30 -7.93
CA PHE A 238 12.48 5.78 -7.24
C PHE A 238 13.42 6.90 -6.78
N GLY A 239 13.49 8.01 -7.50
CA GLY A 239 14.18 9.22 -7.07
C GLY A 239 13.56 9.85 -5.83
N LEU A 240 12.24 9.97 -5.80
CA LEU A 240 11.48 10.48 -4.66
C LEU A 240 11.69 9.62 -3.40
N MET A 241 11.66 8.30 -3.53
CA MET A 241 11.90 7.37 -2.42
C MET A 241 13.32 7.47 -1.81
N GLN A 242 14.27 8.10 -2.49
CA GLN A 242 15.59 8.41 -1.91
C GLN A 242 15.58 9.64 -1.00
N HIS A 243 14.49 10.41 -1.02
CA HIS A 243 14.32 11.65 -0.28
C HIS A 243 12.94 11.70 0.39
N ALA A 244 12.49 10.59 0.97
CA ALA A 244 11.18 10.51 1.62
C ALA A 244 11.09 11.49 2.82
N PRO A 245 10.02 12.27 2.94
CA PRO A 245 9.85 13.19 4.06
C PRO A 245 9.68 12.45 5.39
N ASP A 246 10.09 13.08 6.49
CA ASP A 246 9.78 12.58 7.83
C ASP A 246 8.45 13.16 8.31
N LEU A 247 7.43 12.30 8.33
CA LEU A 247 6.06 12.66 8.72
C LEU A 247 5.66 12.05 10.08
N ARG A 248 6.61 11.40 10.79
CA ARG A 248 6.32 10.69 12.06
C ARG A 248 5.72 11.57 13.13
N ALA A 249 6.24 12.78 13.30
CA ALA A 249 5.71 13.72 14.31
C ALA A 249 4.25 14.12 14.00
N ALA A 250 3.93 14.41 12.75
CA ALA A 250 2.56 14.76 12.34
C ALA A 250 1.60 13.58 12.53
N LEU A 251 2.03 12.37 12.17
CA LEU A 251 1.24 11.17 12.37
C LEU A 251 1.05 10.82 13.85
N ALA A 252 2.08 10.98 14.67
CA ALA A 252 1.99 10.72 16.11
C ALA A 252 1.00 11.66 16.81
N ALA A 253 0.94 12.93 16.38
CA ALA A 253 0.00 13.92 16.91
C ALA A 253 -1.46 13.69 16.48
N ALA A 254 -1.68 12.86 15.47
CA ALA A 254 -3.00 12.62 14.92
C ALA A 254 -3.79 11.57 15.70
N SER A 255 -5.07 11.84 15.98
CA SER A 255 -5.95 10.94 16.74
C SER A 255 -6.65 9.86 15.89
N LEU A 256 -6.61 9.96 14.54
CA LEU A 256 -7.26 8.95 13.69
C LEU A 256 -6.65 7.55 13.87
N PRO A 257 -7.41 6.48 13.65
CA PRO A 257 -6.89 5.12 13.64
C PRO A 257 -5.81 4.93 12.57
N LYS A 258 -4.64 4.43 12.98
CA LYS A 258 -3.50 4.14 12.10
C LYS A 258 -3.15 2.66 12.17
N PHE A 259 -2.85 2.08 11.02
CA PHE A 259 -2.53 0.67 10.89
C PHE A 259 -1.32 0.45 9.97
N VAL A 260 -0.36 -0.33 10.42
CA VAL A 260 0.78 -0.78 9.62
C VAL A 260 0.55 -2.25 9.29
N ALA A 261 0.43 -2.56 8.01
CA ALA A 261 0.28 -3.91 7.48
C ALA A 261 1.58 -4.31 6.77
N VAL A 262 2.20 -5.43 7.13
CA VAL A 262 3.50 -5.82 6.59
C VAL A 262 3.63 -7.33 6.46
N GLY A 263 4.36 -7.81 5.44
CA GLY A 263 4.71 -9.22 5.33
C GLY A 263 5.90 -9.59 6.23
N GLU A 264 5.92 -10.83 6.72
CA GLU A 264 7.01 -11.34 7.57
C GLU A 264 8.38 -11.31 6.88
N HIS A 265 8.37 -11.36 5.54
CA HIS A 265 9.55 -11.32 4.67
C HIS A 265 9.56 -10.09 3.78
N ASP A 266 9.10 -8.94 4.30
CA ASP A 266 9.13 -7.66 3.60
C ASP A 266 10.56 -7.26 3.16
N LEU A 267 10.65 -6.25 2.31
CA LEU A 267 11.93 -5.68 1.85
C LEU A 267 12.77 -5.15 3.01
N TRP A 268 12.12 -4.54 4.00
CA TRP A 268 12.76 -4.01 5.21
C TRP A 268 12.59 -4.96 6.40
N PRO A 269 13.57 -4.97 7.33
CA PRO A 269 13.46 -5.75 8.56
C PRO A 269 12.19 -5.44 9.35
N LEU A 270 11.51 -6.47 9.83
CA LEU A 270 10.29 -6.33 10.63
C LEU A 270 10.48 -5.43 11.86
N ALA A 271 11.68 -5.45 12.47
CA ALA A 271 12.01 -4.57 13.59
C ALA A 271 11.94 -3.07 13.24
N LEU A 272 12.21 -2.68 11.98
CA LEU A 272 12.05 -1.30 11.52
C LEU A 272 10.57 -0.93 11.43
N HIS A 273 9.73 -1.80 10.87
CA HIS A 273 8.29 -1.58 10.79
C HIS A 273 7.64 -1.49 12.17
N ARG A 274 8.06 -2.32 13.13
CA ARG A 274 7.58 -2.23 14.52
C ARG A 274 7.95 -0.90 15.17
N ARG A 275 9.21 -0.45 15.04
CA ARG A 275 9.63 0.87 15.54
C ARG A 275 8.86 2.02 14.87
N PHE A 276 8.67 1.93 13.57
CA PHE A 276 7.87 2.92 12.83
C PHE A 276 6.42 2.96 13.34
N ALA A 277 5.74 1.81 13.44
CA ALA A 277 4.39 1.74 13.95
C ALA A 277 4.27 2.33 15.37
N GLN A 278 5.20 1.98 16.25
CA GLN A 278 5.27 2.53 17.61
C GLN A 278 5.47 4.06 17.59
N SER A 279 6.36 4.57 16.74
CA SER A 279 6.67 6.01 16.67
C SER A 279 5.50 6.88 16.21
N ILE A 280 4.53 6.31 15.50
CA ILE A 280 3.33 7.02 15.01
C ILE A 280 2.04 6.61 15.75
N GLY A 281 2.14 5.78 16.80
CA GLY A 281 0.98 5.29 17.54
C GLY A 281 0.04 4.43 16.68
N ALA A 282 0.58 3.62 15.75
CA ALA A 282 -0.19 2.74 14.89
C ALA A 282 -0.24 1.32 15.42
N ARG A 283 -1.36 0.63 15.22
CA ARG A 283 -1.42 -0.83 15.33
C ARG A 283 -0.60 -1.45 14.20
N ILE A 284 -0.02 -2.63 14.43
CA ILE A 284 0.72 -3.37 13.39
C ILE A 284 0.23 -4.79 13.30
N ALA A 285 0.07 -5.29 12.06
CA ALA A 285 -0.12 -6.71 11.78
C ALA A 285 0.96 -7.21 10.82
N VAL A 286 1.37 -8.45 11.05
CA VAL A 286 2.38 -9.14 10.24
C VAL A 286 1.72 -10.33 9.56
N TYR A 287 1.78 -10.36 8.24
CA TYR A 287 1.16 -11.39 7.41
C TYR A 287 2.20 -12.33 6.83
N ARG A 288 1.78 -13.55 6.54
CA ARG A 288 2.62 -14.50 5.81
C ARG A 288 2.95 -13.97 4.42
N GLY A 289 4.21 -14.00 4.04
CA GLY A 289 4.66 -13.60 2.69
C GLY A 289 5.64 -12.45 2.67
N GLY A 290 5.79 -11.85 1.49
CA GLY A 290 6.77 -10.79 1.21
C GLY A 290 6.17 -9.39 1.27
N HIS A 291 6.55 -8.56 0.28
CA HIS A 291 6.21 -7.14 0.22
C HIS A 291 4.74 -6.85 -0.11
N SER A 292 3.96 -7.84 -0.57
CA SER A 292 2.58 -7.66 -1.06
C SER A 292 1.55 -8.47 -0.25
N PRO A 293 1.26 -8.14 1.01
CA PRO A 293 0.21 -8.81 1.79
C PRO A 293 -1.18 -8.75 1.15
N SER A 294 -1.49 -7.71 0.38
CA SER A 294 -2.74 -7.62 -0.41
C SER A 294 -2.91 -8.75 -1.43
N GLU A 295 -1.81 -9.41 -1.81
CA GLU A 295 -1.79 -10.52 -2.77
C GLU A 295 -1.63 -11.88 -2.09
N THR A 296 -0.85 -11.95 -0.98
CA THR A 296 -0.49 -13.21 -0.32
C THR A 296 -1.35 -13.53 0.89
N SER A 297 -2.01 -12.52 1.48
CA SER A 297 -2.87 -12.65 2.66
C SER A 297 -4.08 -11.70 2.57
N PRO A 298 -4.78 -11.64 1.41
CA PRO A 298 -5.85 -10.67 1.16
C PRO A 298 -7.03 -10.83 2.12
N TYR A 299 -7.38 -12.05 2.50
CA TYR A 299 -8.52 -12.33 3.36
C TYR A 299 -8.25 -11.94 4.82
N GLN A 300 -7.07 -12.27 5.35
CA GLN A 300 -6.66 -11.82 6.68
C GLN A 300 -6.55 -10.30 6.73
N MET A 301 -5.93 -9.68 5.70
CA MET A 301 -5.80 -8.23 5.64
C MET A 301 -7.16 -7.54 5.54
N SER A 302 -8.10 -8.03 4.72
CA SER A 302 -9.45 -7.47 4.62
C SER A 302 -10.20 -7.57 5.94
N ARG A 303 -10.14 -8.70 6.64
CA ARG A 303 -10.71 -8.88 7.98
C ARG A 303 -10.18 -7.84 8.98
N ASP A 304 -8.86 -7.64 9.02
CA ASP A 304 -8.22 -6.72 9.96
C ASP A 304 -8.58 -5.25 9.64
N LEU A 305 -8.71 -4.92 8.35
CA LEU A 305 -9.20 -3.61 7.91
C LEU A 305 -10.67 -3.39 8.29
N ILE A 306 -11.55 -4.37 8.08
CA ILE A 306 -12.95 -4.30 8.47
C ILE A 306 -13.07 -4.07 9.98
N ALA A 307 -12.28 -4.79 10.79
CA ALA A 307 -12.25 -4.60 12.24
C ALA A 307 -11.74 -3.20 12.64
N LEU A 308 -10.73 -2.67 11.93
CA LEU A 308 -10.23 -1.30 12.12
C LEU A 308 -11.32 -0.27 11.80
N TYR A 309 -12.05 -0.46 10.70
CA TYR A 309 -13.07 0.48 10.22
C TYR A 309 -14.30 0.53 11.10
N GLY A 310 -14.68 -0.59 11.71
CA GLY A 310 -15.78 -0.65 12.70
C GLY A 310 -15.45 0.04 14.02
N SER A 311 -14.17 0.36 14.28
CA SER A 311 -13.71 1.09 15.47
C SER A 311 -13.37 2.56 15.21
N ALA A 312 -13.61 3.09 13.99
CA ALA A 312 -13.19 4.41 13.52
C ALA A 312 -14.33 5.46 13.49
#